data_29fc33802a1af713c2d7cf00a358f975
#
_entry.id   29fc33802a1af713c2d7cf00a358f975
#
_cell.length_a   1.000
_cell.length_b   1.000
_cell.length_c   1.000
_cell.angle_alpha   90.00
_cell.angle_beta   90.00
_cell.angle_gamma   90.00
#
_symmetry.space_group_name_H-M   'P 1'
#
loop_
_entity.id
_entity.type
_entity.pdbx_description
1 polymer ?
#
loop_
_entity_poly.entity_id
_entity_poly.type
_entity_poly.pdbx_seq_one_letter_code
_entity_poly.pdbx_strand_id
1 'polypeptide(L)'
;WDLAVRSGAAMLWRAHTGLGLPLVKVLPDVTYLSVLIDPKIRGARRRAAIIAAAQDGADLAEEPARLVRVIEYDVGDREGNGTGELIVLLTTITDPSGARADELTAAYHQRWEQETGNDQLKTHLRGPGRVLRSRLPDLVVQEIWAWLLVHHALSRLITQAADATDIDPDRISFTRVLRLVRRTATGTAAFPP
;
A
#
# COMPACT_ATOMS: atom_id res chain seq x y z
N TRP A 1 -6.25 -3.78 -13.21
CA TRP A 1 -7.38 -4.33 -12.49
C TRP A 1 -7.67 -5.78 -12.88
N ASP A 2 -8.14 -6.03 -14.08
CA ASP A 2 -8.59 -7.36 -14.53
C ASP A 2 -7.52 -8.45 -14.40
N LEU A 3 -6.26 -8.13 -14.67
CA LEU A 3 -5.14 -9.06 -14.48
C LEU A 3 -4.95 -9.43 -13.00
N ALA A 4 -5.05 -8.47 -12.10
CA ALA A 4 -4.90 -8.71 -10.67
C ALA A 4 -6.08 -9.55 -10.13
N VAL A 5 -7.30 -9.23 -10.52
CA VAL A 5 -8.48 -10.03 -10.15
C VAL A 5 -8.39 -11.46 -10.69
N ARG A 6 -7.95 -11.65 -11.94
CA ARG A 6 -7.74 -12.98 -12.53
C ARG A 6 -6.67 -13.81 -11.85
N SER A 7 -5.69 -13.17 -11.21
CA SER A 7 -4.67 -13.89 -10.44
C SER A 7 -5.19 -14.43 -9.10
N GLY A 8 -6.43 -14.12 -8.72
CA GLY A 8 -7.01 -14.47 -7.42
C GLY A 8 -6.48 -13.63 -6.26
N ALA A 9 -5.70 -12.58 -6.54
CA ALA A 9 -5.17 -11.70 -5.52
C ALA A 9 -6.27 -10.83 -4.91
N ALA A 10 -6.32 -10.77 -3.58
CA ALA A 10 -7.10 -9.77 -2.88
C ALA A 10 -6.48 -8.39 -3.10
N MET A 11 -7.31 -7.40 -3.40
CA MET A 11 -6.89 -6.04 -3.67
C MET A 11 -7.46 -5.10 -2.64
N LEU A 12 -6.64 -4.15 -2.20
CA LEU A 12 -7.03 -3.06 -1.32
C LEU A 12 -6.38 -1.77 -1.82
N TRP A 13 -7.19 -0.72 -2.05
CA TRP A 13 -6.67 0.57 -2.52
C TRP A 13 -7.57 1.72 -2.11
N ARG A 14 -7.02 2.92 -2.09
CA ARG A 14 -7.75 4.14 -1.80
C ARG A 14 -8.54 4.60 -3.03
N ALA A 15 -9.82 4.94 -2.85
CA ALA A 15 -10.62 5.55 -3.88
C ALA A 15 -10.10 6.95 -4.21
N HIS A 16 -10.09 7.29 -5.50
CA HIS A 16 -9.83 8.66 -5.93
C HIS A 16 -11.03 9.56 -5.62
N THR A 17 -10.76 10.79 -5.20
CA THR A 17 -11.79 11.81 -4.97
C THR A 17 -12.63 12.01 -6.23
N GLY A 18 -13.94 11.91 -6.10
CA GLY A 18 -14.88 12.03 -7.23
C GLY A 18 -15.21 10.71 -7.95
N LEU A 19 -14.69 9.57 -7.47
CA LEU A 19 -15.13 8.27 -7.95
C LEU A 19 -16.59 8.02 -7.52
N GLY A 20 -17.48 7.83 -8.49
CA GLY A 20 -18.87 7.47 -8.21
C GLY A 20 -18.97 6.04 -7.67
N LEU A 21 -19.40 5.91 -6.43
CA LEU A 21 -19.58 4.63 -5.72
C LEU A 21 -21.06 4.43 -5.40
N PRO A 22 -21.87 3.91 -6.33
CA PRO A 22 -23.29 3.69 -6.08
C PRO A 22 -23.49 2.63 -4.99
N LEU A 23 -24.37 2.89 -4.04
CA LEU A 23 -24.75 1.95 -3.01
C LEU A 23 -25.48 0.77 -3.61
N VAL A 24 -24.92 -0.44 -3.45
CA VAL A 24 -25.54 -1.71 -3.84
C VAL A 24 -26.20 -2.35 -2.62
N LYS A 25 -25.45 -2.53 -1.53
CA LYS A 25 -25.93 -3.20 -0.32
C LYS A 25 -25.11 -2.74 0.88
N VAL A 26 -25.77 -2.41 2.00
CA VAL A 26 -25.11 -2.18 3.29
C VAL A 26 -24.78 -3.54 3.92
N LEU A 27 -23.59 -3.65 4.49
CA LEU A 27 -23.10 -4.86 5.15
C LEU A 27 -23.25 -4.73 6.69
N PRO A 28 -23.23 -5.86 7.42
CA PRO A 28 -23.45 -5.85 8.88
C PRO A 28 -22.42 -5.04 9.69
N ASP A 29 -21.24 -4.85 9.14
CA ASP A 29 -20.12 -4.11 9.75
C ASP A 29 -20.08 -2.62 9.35
N VAL A 30 -21.21 -2.08 8.89
CA VAL A 30 -21.40 -0.68 8.44
C VAL A 30 -20.63 -0.32 7.16
N THR A 31 -19.89 -1.25 6.58
CA THR A 31 -19.33 -1.09 5.23
C THR A 31 -20.42 -1.36 4.18
N TYR A 32 -20.14 -1.10 2.92
CA TYR A 32 -21.14 -1.36 1.88
C TYR A 32 -20.52 -1.91 0.59
N LEU A 33 -21.35 -2.59 -0.19
CA LEU A 33 -21.00 -3.00 -1.53
C LEU A 33 -21.32 -1.88 -2.52
N SER A 34 -20.42 -1.70 -3.46
CA SER A 34 -20.55 -0.80 -4.59
C SER A 34 -20.13 -1.52 -5.87
N VAL A 35 -20.38 -0.90 -7.01
CA VAL A 35 -19.97 -1.43 -8.31
C VAL A 35 -19.05 -0.43 -9.02
N LEU A 36 -17.88 -0.90 -9.42
CA LEU A 36 -16.97 -0.18 -10.30
C LEU A 36 -17.30 -0.54 -11.75
N ILE A 37 -17.69 0.45 -12.53
CA ILE A 37 -18.03 0.28 -13.94
C ILE A 37 -16.89 0.82 -14.80
N ASP A 38 -16.47 0.08 -15.82
CA ASP A 38 -15.43 0.50 -16.77
C ASP A 38 -15.71 1.93 -17.26
N PRO A 39 -14.77 2.86 -17.15
CA PRO A 39 -14.93 4.24 -17.62
C PRO A 39 -15.29 4.36 -19.11
N LYS A 40 -15.02 3.34 -19.92
CA LYS A 40 -15.43 3.27 -21.31
C LYS A 40 -16.94 3.23 -21.48
N ILE A 41 -17.68 2.73 -20.48
CA ILE A 41 -19.15 2.72 -20.47
C ILE A 41 -19.65 4.13 -20.09
N ARG A 42 -19.93 4.95 -21.11
CA ARG A 42 -20.37 6.34 -20.93
C ARG A 42 -21.89 6.51 -20.90
N GLY A 43 -22.65 5.53 -21.41
CA GLY A 43 -24.11 5.60 -21.50
C GLY A 43 -24.78 5.51 -20.12
N ALA A 44 -25.48 6.57 -19.68
CA ALA A 44 -26.15 6.62 -18.38
C ALA A 44 -27.14 5.45 -18.18
N ARG A 45 -27.91 5.12 -19.23
CA ARG A 45 -28.89 4.01 -19.20
C ARG A 45 -28.20 2.65 -18.98
N ARG A 46 -27.04 2.41 -19.63
CA ARG A 46 -26.28 1.16 -19.46
C ARG A 46 -25.67 1.09 -18.06
N ARG A 47 -25.12 2.19 -17.57
CA ARG A 47 -24.59 2.27 -16.19
C ARG A 47 -25.69 2.01 -15.15
N ALA A 48 -26.85 2.61 -15.30
CA ALA A 48 -27.99 2.38 -14.42
C ALA A 48 -28.45 0.91 -14.45
N ALA A 49 -28.48 0.28 -15.62
CA ALA A 49 -28.83 -1.13 -15.73
C ALA A 49 -27.83 -2.05 -15.00
N ILE A 50 -26.52 -1.77 -15.09
CA ILE A 50 -25.49 -2.53 -14.37
C ILE A 50 -25.65 -2.35 -12.85
N ILE A 51 -25.91 -1.12 -12.39
CA ILE A 51 -26.14 -0.85 -10.97
C ILE A 51 -27.38 -1.59 -10.46
N ALA A 52 -28.48 -1.54 -11.19
CA ALA A 52 -29.70 -2.26 -10.83
C ALA A 52 -29.47 -3.79 -10.79
N ALA A 53 -28.79 -4.35 -11.77
CA ALA A 53 -28.42 -5.77 -11.78
C ALA A 53 -27.58 -6.14 -10.55
N ALA A 54 -26.61 -5.30 -10.17
CA ALA A 54 -25.82 -5.50 -8.96
C ALA A 54 -26.66 -5.45 -7.67
N GLN A 55 -27.64 -4.54 -7.60
CA GLN A 55 -28.57 -4.42 -6.47
C GLN A 55 -29.49 -5.63 -6.34
N ASP A 56 -29.88 -6.21 -7.49
CA ASP A 56 -30.67 -7.45 -7.56
C ASP A 56 -29.83 -8.73 -7.31
N GLY A 57 -28.52 -8.58 -7.06
CA GLY A 57 -27.62 -9.70 -6.77
C GLY A 57 -27.19 -10.51 -8.00
N ALA A 58 -27.29 -9.95 -9.19
CA ALA A 58 -26.84 -10.61 -10.40
C ALA A 58 -25.30 -10.78 -10.42
N ASP A 59 -24.82 -11.86 -11.04
CA ASP A 59 -23.40 -12.05 -11.30
C ASP A 59 -22.92 -11.02 -12.35
N LEU A 60 -21.85 -10.31 -12.01
CA LEU A 60 -21.22 -9.31 -12.87
C LEU A 60 -19.97 -9.82 -13.60
N ALA A 61 -19.71 -11.14 -13.59
CA ALA A 61 -18.49 -11.71 -14.17
C ALA A 61 -18.31 -11.35 -15.66
N GLU A 62 -19.41 -11.36 -16.42
CA GLU A 62 -19.43 -11.03 -17.86
C GLU A 62 -19.63 -9.54 -18.15
N GLU A 63 -19.92 -8.75 -17.12
CA GLU A 63 -20.14 -7.32 -17.28
C GLU A 63 -18.80 -6.54 -17.18
N PRO A 64 -18.70 -5.39 -17.89
CA PRO A 64 -17.55 -4.48 -17.73
C PRO A 64 -17.66 -3.70 -16.41
N ALA A 65 -17.86 -4.41 -15.33
CA ALA A 65 -18.07 -3.90 -13.98
C ALA A 65 -17.58 -4.93 -12.96
N ARG A 66 -17.30 -4.46 -11.76
CA ARG A 66 -16.84 -5.32 -10.65
C ARG A 66 -17.48 -4.86 -9.35
N LEU A 67 -17.96 -5.83 -8.58
CA LEU A 67 -18.41 -5.59 -7.22
C LEU A 67 -17.21 -5.36 -6.32
N VAL A 68 -17.29 -4.34 -5.47
CA VAL A 68 -16.27 -3.99 -4.49
C VAL A 68 -16.92 -3.68 -3.16
N ARG A 69 -16.22 -3.95 -2.06
CA ARG A 69 -16.60 -3.47 -0.74
C ARG A 69 -15.93 -2.14 -0.49
N VAL A 70 -16.68 -1.20 0.06
CA VAL A 70 -16.26 0.15 0.38
C VAL A 70 -16.18 0.30 1.90
N ILE A 71 -15.06 0.82 2.38
CA ILE A 71 -14.80 1.12 3.78
C ILE A 71 -14.48 2.61 3.87
N GLU A 72 -15.25 3.34 4.65
CA GLU A 72 -15.07 4.77 4.88
C GLU A 72 -14.67 5.00 6.34
N TYR A 73 -13.63 5.78 6.56
CA TYR A 73 -13.19 6.14 7.90
C TYR A 73 -12.48 7.49 7.91
N ASP A 74 -12.59 8.18 9.04
CA ASP A 74 -11.93 9.45 9.26
C ASP A 74 -10.55 9.22 9.90
N VAL A 75 -9.54 9.87 9.35
CA VAL A 75 -8.24 10.00 9.99
C VAL A 75 -8.24 11.33 10.75
N GLY A 76 -8.17 11.24 12.08
CA GLY A 76 -8.08 12.43 12.93
C GLY A 76 -6.88 13.30 12.54
N ASP A 77 -7.09 14.61 12.61
CA ASP A 77 -6.07 15.59 12.33
C ASP A 77 -4.87 15.44 13.29
N ARG A 78 -3.75 14.95 12.77
CA ARG A 78 -2.48 14.83 13.52
C ARG A 78 -1.81 16.18 13.79
N GLU A 79 -2.17 17.21 13.03
CA GLU A 79 -1.55 18.54 13.09
C GLU A 79 -2.38 19.58 13.85
N GLY A 80 -3.60 19.23 14.32
CA GLY A 80 -4.44 20.13 15.10
C GLY A 80 -5.11 21.23 14.28
N ASN A 81 -5.16 21.10 12.94
CA ASN A 81 -5.77 22.10 12.04
C ASN A 81 -7.30 21.97 11.91
N GLY A 82 -7.92 21.02 12.62
CA GLY A 82 -9.35 20.86 12.72
C GLY A 82 -10.05 20.20 11.53
N THR A 83 -9.30 19.70 10.55
CA THR A 83 -9.86 19.00 9.37
C THR A 83 -9.35 17.57 9.31
N GLY A 84 -10.15 16.61 9.79
CA GLY A 84 -9.91 15.21 9.54
C GLY A 84 -10.00 14.90 8.03
N GLU A 85 -9.28 13.88 7.58
CA GLU A 85 -9.35 13.41 6.20
C GLU A 85 -10.23 12.17 6.12
N LEU A 86 -11.32 12.23 5.35
CA LEU A 86 -12.11 11.05 5.02
C LEU A 86 -11.33 10.17 4.03
N ILE A 87 -10.99 8.97 4.45
CA ILE A 87 -10.38 7.96 3.59
C ILE A 87 -11.45 6.96 3.17
N VAL A 88 -11.52 6.72 1.87
CA VAL A 88 -12.39 5.72 1.26
C VAL A 88 -11.52 4.62 0.68
N LEU A 89 -11.63 3.41 1.22
CA LEU A 89 -10.94 2.23 0.71
C LEU A 89 -11.90 1.35 -0.08
N LEU A 90 -11.36 0.73 -1.11
CA LEU A 90 -12.03 -0.26 -1.94
C LEU A 90 -11.29 -1.58 -1.82
N THR A 91 -12.03 -2.69 -1.70
CA THR A 91 -11.43 -4.02 -1.68
C THR A 91 -12.25 -5.02 -2.51
N THR A 92 -11.56 -6.02 -3.04
CA THR A 92 -12.20 -7.17 -3.71
C THR A 92 -12.71 -8.21 -2.71
N ILE A 93 -12.36 -8.10 -1.42
CA ILE A 93 -12.91 -8.94 -0.35
C ILE A 93 -14.29 -8.39 0.01
N THR A 94 -15.32 -8.91 -0.65
CA THR A 94 -16.70 -8.43 -0.51
C THR A 94 -17.42 -8.97 0.72
N ASP A 95 -16.97 -10.10 1.26
CA ASP A 95 -17.51 -10.68 2.49
C ASP A 95 -16.77 -10.13 3.72
N PRO A 96 -17.46 -9.49 4.68
CA PRO A 96 -16.85 -9.01 5.92
C PRO A 96 -16.21 -10.10 6.78
N SER A 97 -16.68 -11.35 6.66
CA SER A 97 -16.08 -12.49 7.37
C SER A 97 -14.72 -12.89 6.84
N GLY A 98 -14.41 -12.57 5.59
CA GLY A 98 -13.12 -12.85 4.95
C GLY A 98 -12.00 -11.89 5.39
N ALA A 99 -12.34 -10.66 5.74
CA ALA A 99 -11.44 -9.68 6.39
C ALA A 99 -12.27 -8.56 7.01
N ARG A 100 -11.97 -8.20 8.25
CA ARG A 100 -12.65 -7.13 8.97
C ARG A 100 -12.24 -5.75 8.42
N ALA A 101 -13.11 -4.77 8.58
CA ALA A 101 -12.85 -3.41 8.12
C ALA A 101 -11.62 -2.77 8.81
N ASP A 102 -11.47 -3.00 10.12
CA ASP A 102 -10.33 -2.51 10.90
C ASP A 102 -9.00 -3.18 10.49
N GLU A 103 -9.00 -4.48 10.19
CA GLU A 103 -7.83 -5.18 9.67
C GLU A 103 -7.40 -4.64 8.30
N LEU A 104 -8.37 -4.40 7.40
CA LEU A 104 -8.11 -3.82 6.08
C LEU A 104 -7.59 -2.38 6.19
N THR A 105 -8.14 -1.61 7.11
CA THR A 105 -7.66 -0.25 7.39
C THR A 105 -6.23 -0.27 7.92
N ALA A 106 -5.93 -1.14 8.88
CA ALA A 106 -4.57 -1.32 9.39
C ALA A 106 -3.60 -1.76 8.29
N ALA A 107 -3.98 -2.75 7.46
CA ALA A 107 -3.18 -3.19 6.33
C ALA A 107 -2.92 -2.07 5.31
N TYR A 108 -3.92 -1.21 5.07
CA TYR A 108 -3.71 -0.05 4.19
C TYR A 108 -2.70 0.94 4.77
N HIS A 109 -2.70 1.16 6.08
CA HIS A 109 -1.73 2.04 6.73
C HIS A 109 -0.30 1.50 6.64
N GLN A 110 -0.10 0.18 6.64
CA GLN A 110 1.22 -0.44 6.44
C GLN A 110 1.83 -0.14 5.05
N ARG A 111 1.03 0.34 4.10
CA ARG A 111 1.54 0.84 2.81
C ARG A 111 2.61 1.94 2.97
N TRP A 112 2.57 2.72 4.05
CA TRP A 112 3.59 3.72 4.36
C TRP A 112 4.98 3.13 4.55
N GLU A 113 5.08 1.87 4.98
CA GLU A 113 6.37 1.17 5.08
C GLU A 113 7.05 1.05 3.72
N GLN A 114 6.29 0.81 2.65
CA GLN A 114 6.83 0.79 1.29
C GLN A 114 7.33 2.17 0.85
N GLU A 115 6.62 3.25 1.20
CA GLU A 115 7.06 4.61 0.89
C GLU A 115 8.31 4.96 1.69
N THR A 116 8.35 4.60 2.96
CA THR A 116 9.54 4.72 3.83
C THR A 116 10.71 3.92 3.27
N GLY A 117 10.49 2.67 2.86
CA GLY A 117 11.50 1.84 2.22
C GLY A 117 12.05 2.44 0.92
N ASN A 118 11.17 3.03 0.09
CA ASN A 118 11.57 3.75 -1.11
C ASN A 118 12.40 5.00 -0.80
N ASP A 119 12.03 5.76 0.25
CA ASP A 119 12.81 6.91 0.70
C ASP A 119 14.17 6.48 1.25
N GLN A 120 14.22 5.43 2.06
CA GLN A 120 15.47 4.85 2.56
C GLN A 120 16.41 4.46 1.41
N LEU A 121 15.88 3.83 0.36
CA LEU A 121 16.65 3.45 -0.83
C LEU A 121 17.13 4.67 -1.62
N LYS A 122 16.24 5.59 -1.95
CA LYS A 122 16.51 6.70 -2.87
C LYS A 122 17.28 7.82 -2.21
N THR A 123 16.87 8.19 -1.00
CA THR A 123 17.38 9.38 -0.32
C THR A 123 18.57 9.05 0.57
N HIS A 124 18.47 8.00 1.37
CA HIS A 124 19.46 7.69 2.39
C HIS A 124 20.56 6.75 1.92
N LEU A 125 20.21 5.67 1.25
CA LEU A 125 21.18 4.66 0.82
C LEU A 125 21.95 5.13 -0.42
N ARG A 126 21.24 5.47 -1.48
CA ARG A 126 21.81 5.96 -2.75
C ARG A 126 22.31 7.41 -2.63
N GLY A 127 21.60 8.23 -1.89
CA GLY A 127 21.81 9.68 -1.76
C GLY A 127 21.09 10.51 -2.83
N PRO A 128 20.75 11.76 -2.52
CA PRO A 128 20.01 12.63 -3.43
C PRO A 128 20.81 12.94 -4.70
N GLY A 129 20.13 13.05 -5.81
CA GLY A 129 20.69 13.48 -7.10
C GLY A 129 21.61 12.48 -7.80
N ARG A 130 21.87 11.31 -7.23
CA ARG A 130 22.68 10.29 -7.91
C ARG A 130 21.85 9.51 -8.92
N VAL A 131 22.30 9.52 -10.16
CA VAL A 131 21.82 8.63 -11.22
C VAL A 131 22.56 7.30 -11.11
N LEU A 132 21.97 6.21 -11.58
CA LEU A 132 22.67 4.93 -11.73
C LEU A 132 23.93 5.14 -12.60
N ARG A 133 25.04 4.54 -12.20
CA ARG A 133 26.33 4.73 -12.90
C ARG A 133 26.38 4.01 -14.22
N SER A 134 25.70 2.87 -14.27
CA SER A 134 25.72 1.98 -15.42
C SER A 134 24.83 2.53 -16.54
N ARG A 135 25.30 2.35 -17.78
CA ARG A 135 24.58 2.73 -19.01
C ARG A 135 24.10 1.51 -19.80
N LEU A 136 24.62 0.32 -19.48
CA LEU A 136 24.21 -0.95 -20.09
C LEU A 136 23.05 -1.55 -19.29
N PRO A 137 21.98 -2.04 -19.93
CA PRO A 137 20.80 -2.56 -19.25
C PRO A 137 21.10 -3.59 -18.16
N ASP A 138 21.95 -4.57 -18.46
CA ASP A 138 22.30 -5.65 -17.51
C ASP A 138 23.04 -5.11 -16.29
N LEU A 139 23.94 -4.14 -16.47
CA LEU A 139 24.66 -3.53 -15.36
C LEU A 139 23.74 -2.60 -14.54
N VAL A 140 22.74 -1.97 -15.17
CA VAL A 140 21.70 -1.21 -14.44
C VAL A 140 20.91 -2.14 -13.54
N VAL A 141 20.51 -3.31 -14.05
CA VAL A 141 19.80 -4.32 -13.26
C VAL A 141 20.66 -4.80 -12.09
N GLN A 142 21.95 -5.10 -12.31
CA GLN A 142 22.89 -5.47 -11.25
C GLN A 142 23.02 -4.38 -10.18
N GLU A 143 23.11 -3.12 -10.59
CA GLU A 143 23.21 -1.98 -9.66
C GLU A 143 21.95 -1.86 -8.81
N ILE A 144 20.76 -2.03 -9.39
CA ILE A 144 19.49 -2.04 -8.67
C ILE A 144 19.44 -3.18 -7.65
N TRP A 145 19.81 -4.40 -8.05
CA TRP A 145 19.86 -5.54 -7.15
C TRP A 145 20.85 -5.35 -6.01
N ALA A 146 22.01 -4.74 -6.27
CA ALA A 146 22.98 -4.43 -5.23
C ALA A 146 22.40 -3.47 -4.18
N TRP A 147 21.66 -2.42 -4.60
CA TRP A 147 20.99 -1.52 -3.67
C TRP A 147 19.89 -2.21 -2.85
N LEU A 148 19.09 -3.05 -3.48
CA LEU A 148 18.05 -3.82 -2.81
C LEU A 148 18.63 -4.79 -1.79
N LEU A 149 19.73 -5.48 -2.14
CA LEU A 149 20.42 -6.41 -1.25
C LEU A 149 20.97 -5.71 0.00
N VAL A 150 21.62 -4.56 -0.18
CA VAL A 150 22.15 -3.77 0.94
C VAL A 150 20.99 -3.23 1.82
N HIS A 151 19.91 -2.76 1.22
CA HIS A 151 18.72 -2.33 1.96
C HIS A 151 18.15 -3.48 2.79
N HIS A 152 17.96 -4.66 2.17
CA HIS A 152 17.48 -5.84 2.87
C HIS A 152 18.40 -6.26 4.03
N ALA A 153 19.71 -6.22 3.84
CA ALA A 153 20.68 -6.55 4.90
C ALA A 153 20.57 -5.56 6.09
N LEU A 154 20.42 -4.27 5.81
CA LEU A 154 20.22 -3.25 6.85
C LEU A 154 18.88 -3.43 7.59
N SER A 155 17.80 -3.68 6.86
CA SER A 155 16.48 -3.94 7.46
C SER A 155 16.53 -5.18 8.35
N ARG A 156 17.17 -6.26 7.90
CA ARG A 156 17.35 -7.46 8.71
C ARG A 156 18.17 -7.20 9.97
N LEU A 157 19.24 -6.40 9.89
CA LEU A 157 20.02 -6.01 11.05
C LEU A 157 19.18 -5.22 12.07
N ILE A 158 18.31 -4.30 11.57
CA ILE A 158 17.37 -3.54 12.40
C ILE A 158 16.40 -4.50 13.12
N THR A 159 15.77 -5.42 12.39
CA THR A 159 14.85 -6.40 12.98
C THR A 159 15.55 -7.26 14.03
N GLN A 160 16.75 -7.78 13.75
CA GLN A 160 17.51 -8.57 14.73
C GLN A 160 17.86 -7.76 16.00
N ALA A 161 18.21 -6.49 15.85
CA ALA A 161 18.50 -5.63 16.99
C ALA A 161 17.24 -5.32 17.79
N ALA A 162 16.10 -5.12 17.12
CA ALA A 162 14.80 -4.90 17.72
C ALA A 162 14.34 -6.13 18.52
N ASP A 163 14.43 -7.31 17.93
CA ASP A 163 14.10 -8.59 18.57
C ASP A 163 14.96 -8.83 19.82
N ALA A 164 16.28 -8.53 19.73
CA ALA A 164 17.19 -8.72 20.86
C ALA A 164 16.91 -7.77 22.04
N THR A 165 16.24 -6.66 21.80
CA THR A 165 15.96 -5.62 22.82
C THR A 165 14.48 -5.48 23.15
N ASP A 166 13.62 -6.34 22.56
CA ASP A 166 12.16 -6.32 22.71
C ASP A 166 11.55 -4.94 22.44
N ILE A 167 12.01 -4.30 21.36
CA ILE A 167 11.48 -3.01 20.91
C ILE A 167 10.92 -3.14 19.50
N ASP A 168 10.01 -2.23 19.15
CA ASP A 168 9.47 -2.13 17.80
C ASP A 168 10.59 -1.72 16.82
N PRO A 169 10.80 -2.46 15.71
CA PRO A 169 11.78 -2.11 14.67
C PRO A 169 11.66 -0.69 14.14
N ASP A 170 10.45 -0.12 14.10
CA ASP A 170 10.18 1.24 13.62
C ASP A 170 10.79 2.33 14.54
N ARG A 171 11.14 1.97 15.77
CA ARG A 171 11.86 2.86 16.70
C ARG A 171 13.35 2.93 16.43
N ILE A 172 13.89 2.04 15.58
CA ILE A 172 15.31 2.02 15.22
C ILE A 172 15.51 2.82 13.94
N SER A 173 16.26 3.92 14.04
CA SER A 173 16.50 4.81 12.90
C SER A 173 17.39 4.16 11.84
N PHE A 174 16.85 3.90 10.65
CA PHE A 174 17.60 3.40 9.49
C PHE A 174 18.84 4.21 9.18
N THR A 175 18.75 5.53 9.23
CA THR A 175 19.90 6.42 8.92
C THR A 175 21.03 6.31 9.95
N ARG A 176 20.70 6.06 11.23
CA ARG A 176 21.72 5.81 12.27
C ARG A 176 22.41 4.49 12.04
N VAL A 177 21.65 3.43 11.76
CA VAL A 177 22.22 2.10 11.44
C VAL A 177 23.10 2.17 10.18
N LEU A 178 22.63 2.82 9.13
CA LEU A 178 23.41 3.01 7.90
C LEU A 178 24.74 3.73 8.18
N ARG A 179 24.74 4.80 8.98
CA ARG A 179 25.97 5.51 9.38
C ARG A 179 26.92 4.63 10.17
N LEU A 180 26.37 3.85 11.11
CA LEU A 180 27.14 2.91 11.91
C LEU A 180 27.82 1.86 11.03
N VAL A 181 27.05 1.20 10.17
CA VAL A 181 27.58 0.18 9.24
C VAL A 181 28.63 0.76 8.30
N ARG A 182 28.44 1.97 7.77
CA ARG A 182 29.44 2.64 6.94
C ARG A 182 30.75 2.87 7.68
N ARG A 183 30.71 3.32 8.93
CA ARG A 183 31.89 3.52 9.76
C ARG A 183 32.61 2.20 10.04
N THR A 184 31.85 1.13 10.35
CA THR A 184 32.41 -0.18 10.63
C THR A 184 33.06 -0.79 9.38
N ALA A 185 32.38 -0.71 8.23
CA ALA A 185 32.88 -1.23 6.96
C ALA A 185 34.16 -0.51 6.47
N THR A 186 34.33 0.78 6.84
CA THR A 186 35.54 1.55 6.52
C THR A 186 36.65 1.43 7.57
N GLY A 187 36.44 0.62 8.62
CA GLY A 187 37.40 0.47 9.71
C GLY A 187 37.56 1.68 10.62
N THR A 188 36.66 2.68 10.51
CA THR A 188 36.74 3.92 11.28
C THR A 188 35.88 3.92 12.55
N ALA A 189 35.12 2.82 12.82
CA ALA A 189 34.31 2.71 14.02
C ALA A 189 34.95 1.72 15.01
N ALA A 190 35.31 2.22 16.21
CA ALA A 190 35.34 1.40 17.40
C ALA A 190 33.90 1.30 17.93
N PHE A 191 33.36 0.09 18.07
CA PHE A 191 32.15 -0.09 18.88
C PHE A 191 32.54 0.19 20.32
N PRO A 192 31.86 1.08 21.05
CA PRO A 192 32.00 1.14 22.48
C PRO A 192 31.56 -0.22 23.06
N PRO A 193 32.21 -0.70 24.11
CA PRO A 193 31.87 -1.94 24.79
C PRO A 193 30.44 -1.94 25.32
#